data_8b7962c3af3071c968e4e45dae534ee5
#
_entry.id   8b7962c3af3071c968e4e45dae534ee5
#
_cell.length_a   1.000
_cell.length_b   1.000
_cell.length_c   1.000
_cell.angle_alpha   90.00
_cell.angle_beta   90.00
_cell.angle_gamma   90.00
#
_symmetry.space_group_name_H-M   'P 1'
#
loop_
_entity.id
_entity.type
_entity.pdbx_description
1 polymer ?
#
loop_
_entity_poly.entity_id
_entity_poly.type
_entity_poly.pdbx_seq_one_letter_code
_entity_poly.pdbx_strand_id
1 'polypeptide(L)'
;MSNKAEATNQSSFFNLHVEGVGYLNRVRRVKPKKGQEFLACTVSAMRGSTDDIAYTKFDCKVSGAEAQKIVKMLEADVAAEKTVIIGFKIADIYPEMFTFEKGDRKGELGVSIKGRLL
;
A
#
# COMPACT_ATOMS: atom_id res chain seq x y z
N MET A 1 1.95 -17.94 -26.82
CA MET A 1 1.62 -17.55 -26.39
C MET A 1 1.36 -17.89 -25.86
N SER A 2 1.27 -18.01 -25.74
CA SER A 2 0.79 -18.04 -25.03
C SER A 2 0.45 -18.11 -24.41
N ASN A 3 0.42 -18.22 -24.26
CA ASN A 3 -0.04 -17.98 -23.51
C ASN A 3 -0.39 -17.71 -23.06
N LYS A 4 -0.41 -17.62 -22.86
CA LYS A 4 -0.93 -17.01 -22.49
C LYS A 4 -1.65 -17.06 -22.26
N ALA A 5 -1.90 -17.27 -22.21
CA ALA A 5 -2.77 -17.06 -22.07
C ALA A 5 -3.20 -17.60 -21.53
N GLU A 6 -3.02 -18.09 -21.21
CA GLU A 6 -3.55 -18.27 -20.66
C GLU A 6 -3.78 -18.19 -19.77
N ALA A 7 -3.23 -18.11 -19.55
CA ALA A 7 -3.69 -17.95 -18.54
C ALA A 7 -4.65 -17.41 -18.26
N THR A 8 -4.95 -17.41 -18.50
CA THR A 8 -5.80 -16.86 -18.35
C THR A 8 -6.88 -17.09 -18.31
N ASN A 9 -7.01 -17.59 -18.35
CA ASN A 9 -8.20 -17.72 -18.41
C ASN A 9 -8.95 -17.48 -17.31
N GLN A 10 -8.51 -17.47 -16.43
CA GLN A 10 -9.25 -17.28 -15.40
C GLN A 10 -9.50 -15.90 -15.11
N SER A 11 -8.58 -15.06 -15.10
CA SER A 11 -8.68 -13.72 -14.63
C SER A 11 -8.82 -12.74 -15.74
N SER A 12 -9.65 -11.74 -15.56
CA SER A 12 -9.79 -10.64 -16.49
C SER A 12 -9.06 -9.38 -16.00
N PHE A 13 -8.12 -9.53 -15.09
CA PHE A 13 -7.43 -8.38 -14.52
C PHE A 13 -6.10 -8.12 -15.19
N PHE A 14 -5.79 -6.85 -15.37
CA PHE A 14 -4.45 -6.48 -15.73
C PHE A 14 -3.57 -6.50 -14.48
N ASN A 15 -2.33 -6.91 -14.65
CA ASN A 15 -1.41 -7.07 -13.51
C ASN A 15 -0.47 -5.88 -13.42
N LEU A 16 -0.97 -4.77 -12.90
CA LEU A 16 -0.11 -3.63 -12.64
C LEU A 16 0.36 -3.74 -11.19
N HIS A 17 1.52 -4.36 -11.02
CA HIS A 17 2.07 -4.64 -9.69
C HIS A 17 3.38 -3.91 -9.47
N VAL A 18 3.62 -3.53 -8.23
CA VAL A 18 4.90 -3.01 -7.77
C VAL A 18 5.37 -3.94 -6.66
N GLU A 19 6.63 -4.36 -6.71
CA GLU A 19 7.20 -5.23 -5.70
C GLU A 19 8.45 -4.59 -5.13
N GLY A 20 8.69 -4.84 -3.87
CA GLY A 20 9.87 -4.28 -3.23
C GLY A 20 9.93 -4.62 -1.75
N VAL A 21 10.77 -3.86 -1.05
CA VAL A 21 10.98 -3.99 0.38
C VAL A 21 10.78 -2.62 1.02
N GLY A 22 10.16 -2.60 2.16
CA GLY A 22 9.93 -1.33 2.84
C GLY A 22 9.44 -1.50 4.27
N TYR A 23 9.09 -0.37 4.88
CA TYR A 23 8.60 -0.35 6.25
C TYR A 23 7.08 -0.31 6.26
N LEU A 24 6.50 -1.11 7.14
CA LEU A 24 5.05 -1.12 7.36
C LEU A 24 4.70 -0.10 8.42
N ASN A 25 3.82 0.84 8.10
CA ASN A 25 3.43 1.92 9.01
C ASN A 25 1.93 2.10 9.01
N ARG A 26 1.44 2.75 10.06
CA ARG A 26 0.06 3.27 10.10
C ARG A 26 -0.99 2.25 9.74
N VAL A 27 -0.92 1.10 10.39
CA VAL A 27 -1.97 0.09 10.23
C VAL A 27 -3.24 0.64 10.88
N ARG A 28 -4.34 0.67 10.12
CA ARG A 28 -5.55 1.29 10.61
C ARG A 28 -6.79 0.70 9.94
N ARG A 29 -7.95 0.99 10.52
CA ARG A 29 -9.22 0.64 9.92
C ARG A 29 -9.81 1.89 9.30
N VAL A 30 -10.28 1.78 8.06
CA VAL A 30 -10.89 2.90 7.36
C VAL A 30 -12.35 2.56 7.11
N LYS A 31 -13.23 3.47 7.50
CA LYS A 31 -14.65 3.29 7.25
C LYS A 31 -15.10 4.34 6.24
N PRO A 32 -15.31 3.94 4.97
CA PRO A 32 -15.74 4.89 3.96
C PRO A 32 -17.20 5.30 4.19
N LYS A 33 -17.61 6.40 3.57
CA LYS A 33 -19.01 6.83 3.66
C LYS A 33 -19.95 5.78 3.11
N LYS A 34 -19.51 5.09 2.05
CA LYS A 34 -20.26 3.97 1.48
C LYS A 34 -19.35 2.77 1.46
N GLY A 35 -19.90 1.62 1.82
CA GLY A 35 -19.14 0.39 1.83
C GLY A 35 -18.71 -0.03 3.20
N GLN A 36 -17.98 -1.11 3.27
CA GLN A 36 -17.58 -1.73 4.52
C GLN A 36 -16.24 -1.20 4.98
N GLU A 37 -16.02 -1.28 6.28
CA GLU A 37 -14.74 -0.97 6.88
C GLU A 37 -13.67 -1.90 6.31
N PHE A 38 -12.47 -1.37 6.10
CA PHE A 38 -11.38 -2.19 5.60
C PHE A 38 -10.07 -1.85 6.31
N LEU A 39 -9.15 -2.81 6.28
CA LEU A 39 -7.83 -2.66 6.86
C LEU A 39 -6.95 -1.91 5.87
N ALA A 40 -6.22 -0.93 6.35
CA ALA A 40 -5.33 -0.13 5.52
C ALA A 40 -3.99 0.05 6.22
N CYS A 41 -2.98 0.39 5.44
CA CYS A 41 -1.66 0.66 5.98
C CYS A 41 -0.89 1.55 5.02
N THR A 42 0.24 2.05 5.49
CA THR A 42 1.18 2.80 4.65
C THR A 42 2.46 1.98 4.53
N VAL A 43 2.93 1.82 3.31
CA VAL A 43 4.20 1.15 3.04
C VAL A 43 5.19 2.20 2.58
N SER A 44 6.30 2.34 3.32
CA SER A 44 7.40 3.23 2.92
C SER A 44 8.42 2.38 2.17
N ALA A 45 8.29 2.32 0.86
CA ALA A 45 9.11 1.48 0.01
C ALA A 45 10.50 2.08 -0.14
N MET A 46 11.52 1.28 0.04
CA MET A 46 12.90 1.71 -0.15
C MET A 46 13.24 1.73 -1.62
N ARG A 47 13.94 2.77 -2.06
CA ARG A 47 14.41 2.86 -3.43
C ARG A 47 15.79 3.48 -3.47
N GLY A 48 16.48 3.25 -4.56
CA GLY A 48 17.81 3.81 -4.76
C GLY A 48 18.90 2.87 -4.29
N SER A 49 20.07 3.45 -4.05
CA SER A 49 21.23 2.69 -3.61
C SER A 49 21.11 2.36 -2.11
N THR A 50 21.69 1.23 -1.70
CA THR A 50 21.75 0.89 -0.29
C THR A 50 22.55 1.90 0.51
N ASP A 51 23.41 2.68 -0.16
CA ASP A 51 24.20 3.71 0.50
C ASP A 51 23.48 5.06 0.56
N ASP A 52 22.37 5.21 -0.16
CA ASP A 52 21.64 6.46 -0.20
C ASP A 52 20.16 6.13 -0.46
N ILE A 53 19.51 5.64 0.58
CA ILE A 53 18.14 5.15 0.46
C ILE A 53 17.16 6.31 0.47
N ALA A 54 16.25 6.30 -0.50
CA ALA A 54 15.11 7.20 -0.51
C ALA A 54 13.84 6.34 -0.38
N TYR A 55 12.71 6.99 -0.16
CA TYR A 55 11.48 6.27 0.11
C TYR A 55 10.34 6.78 -0.75
N THR A 56 9.48 5.86 -1.16
CA THR A 56 8.21 6.19 -1.79
C THR A 56 7.12 5.60 -0.92
N LYS A 57 6.14 6.42 -0.54
CA LYS A 57 5.05 5.96 0.33
C LYS A 57 3.85 5.56 -0.50
N PHE A 58 3.29 4.41 -0.14
CA PHE A 58 2.07 3.90 -0.74
C PHE A 58 1.01 3.76 0.34
N ASP A 59 -0.16 4.34 0.11
CA ASP A 59 -1.30 4.14 1.00
C ASP A 59 -2.12 2.99 0.44
N CYS A 60 -2.19 1.91 1.19
CA CYS A 60 -2.70 0.66 0.70
C CYS A 60 -3.94 0.18 1.43
N LYS A 61 -4.89 -0.35 0.68
CA LYS A 61 -5.92 -1.20 1.23
C LYS A 61 -5.35 -2.61 1.27
N VAL A 62 -5.44 -3.27 2.43
CA VAL A 62 -4.94 -4.63 2.58
C VAL A 62 -5.98 -5.58 2.00
N SER A 63 -5.59 -6.35 0.99
CA SER A 63 -6.51 -7.15 0.20
C SER A 63 -6.17 -8.62 0.32
N GLY A 64 -7.19 -9.46 0.46
CA GLY A 64 -7.00 -10.89 0.57
C GLY A 64 -6.81 -11.34 2.02
N ALA A 65 -7.19 -12.59 2.26
CA ALA A 65 -7.22 -13.14 3.63
C ALA A 65 -5.82 -13.26 4.22
N GLU A 66 -4.86 -13.66 3.41
CA GLU A 66 -3.51 -13.88 3.92
C GLU A 66 -2.80 -12.57 4.24
N ALA A 67 -2.92 -11.58 3.35
CA ALA A 67 -2.33 -10.28 3.62
C ALA A 67 -2.95 -9.64 4.86
N GLN A 68 -4.26 -9.75 5.03
CA GLN A 68 -4.93 -9.24 6.21
C GLN A 68 -4.44 -9.93 7.48
N LYS A 69 -4.24 -11.24 7.42
CA LYS A 69 -3.76 -12.00 8.58
C LYS A 69 -2.36 -11.53 8.99
N ILE A 70 -1.47 -11.36 8.03
CA ILE A 70 -0.11 -10.94 8.31
C ILE A 70 -0.07 -9.52 8.87
N VAL A 71 -0.80 -8.59 8.26
CA VAL A 71 -0.81 -7.20 8.71
C VAL A 71 -1.40 -7.10 10.11
N LYS A 72 -2.47 -7.84 10.40
CA LYS A 72 -3.05 -7.86 11.74
C LYS A 72 -2.07 -8.40 12.77
N MET A 73 -1.27 -9.39 12.38
CA MET A 73 -0.27 -9.97 13.27
C MET A 73 0.82 -8.97 13.61
N LEU A 74 1.13 -8.05 12.70
CA LEU A 74 2.19 -7.08 12.89
C LEU A 74 1.68 -5.75 13.47
N GLU A 75 0.38 -5.62 13.61
CA GLU A 75 -0.23 -4.35 13.99
C GLU A 75 0.26 -3.84 15.35
N ALA A 76 0.42 -4.72 16.32
CA ALA A 76 0.88 -4.32 17.64
C ALA A 76 2.30 -3.77 17.60
N ASP A 77 3.17 -4.36 16.77
CA ASP A 77 4.55 -3.88 16.65
C ASP A 77 4.58 -2.51 15.98
N VAL A 78 3.76 -2.31 14.97
CA VAL A 78 3.67 -1.01 14.30
C VAL A 78 3.16 0.05 15.27
N ALA A 79 2.14 -0.29 16.06
CA ALA A 79 1.59 0.65 17.05
C ALA A 79 2.60 0.98 18.14
N ALA A 80 3.49 0.04 18.47
CA ALA A 80 4.55 0.27 19.46
C ALA A 80 5.75 1.00 18.84
N GLU A 81 5.64 1.45 17.61
CA GLU A 81 6.68 2.17 16.88
C GLU A 81 7.94 1.35 16.67
N LYS A 82 7.79 0.04 16.64
CA LYS A 82 8.91 -0.82 16.27
C LYS A 82 9.09 -0.80 14.76
N THR A 83 10.31 -0.99 14.33
CA THR A 83 10.61 -1.07 12.91
C THR A 83 10.13 -2.41 12.36
N VAL A 84 9.21 -2.36 11.42
CA VAL A 84 8.68 -3.57 10.76
C VAL A 84 9.02 -3.49 9.28
N ILE A 85 9.87 -4.40 8.82
CA ILE A 85 10.30 -4.46 7.42
C ILE A 85 9.54 -5.59 6.74
N ILE A 86 8.99 -5.30 5.57
CA ILE A 86 8.24 -6.30 4.80
C ILE A 86 8.72 -6.31 3.35
N GLY A 87 8.68 -7.50 2.75
CA GLY A 87 8.67 -7.62 1.30
C GLY A 87 7.23 -7.56 0.86
N PHE A 88 6.94 -6.78 -0.17
CA PHE A 88 5.55 -6.51 -0.53
C PHE A 88 5.29 -6.61 -2.02
N LYS A 89 4.03 -6.83 -2.34
CA LYS A 89 3.50 -6.68 -3.68
C LYS A 89 2.25 -5.82 -3.58
N ILE A 90 2.21 -4.73 -4.33
CA ILE A 90 1.09 -3.80 -4.35
C ILE A 90 0.51 -3.78 -5.76
N ALA A 91 -0.79 -3.98 -5.86
CA ALA A 91 -1.48 -4.03 -7.14
C ALA A 91 -2.32 -2.78 -7.37
N ASP A 92 -2.61 -2.53 -8.64
CA ASP A 92 -3.56 -1.49 -9.04
C ASP A 92 -3.18 -0.10 -8.52
N ILE A 93 -1.90 0.24 -8.64
CA ILE A 93 -1.44 1.52 -8.12
C ILE A 93 -1.95 2.67 -8.97
N TYR A 94 -2.29 3.77 -8.30
CA TYR A 94 -2.70 4.99 -8.99
C TYR A 94 -2.42 6.20 -8.09
N PRO A 95 -2.17 7.38 -8.69
CA PRO A 95 -1.99 8.59 -7.90
C PRO A 95 -3.34 9.20 -7.58
N GLU A 96 -3.44 9.76 -6.38
CA GLU A 96 -4.63 10.49 -5.96
C GLU A 96 -4.20 11.85 -5.48
N MET A 97 -4.76 12.90 -6.07
CA MET A 97 -4.45 14.25 -5.65
C MET A 97 -5.41 14.69 -4.56
N PHE A 98 -4.90 15.45 -3.63
CA PHE A 98 -5.71 15.99 -2.55
C PHE A 98 -5.22 17.39 -2.20
N THR A 99 -6.05 18.13 -1.47
CA THR A 99 -5.68 19.45 -0.99
C THR A 99 -5.55 19.37 0.52
N PHE A 100 -4.46 19.92 1.06
CA PHE A 100 -4.29 19.96 2.51
C PHE A 100 -5.33 20.88 3.12
N GLU A 101 -6.05 20.39 4.11
CA GLU A 101 -7.12 21.16 4.73
C GLU A 101 -6.71 21.81 6.01
N LYS A 102 -5.59 21.39 6.60
CA LYS A 102 -5.11 21.88 7.89
C LYS A 102 -3.61 22.07 7.88
N GLY A 103 -3.12 22.85 8.84
CA GLY A 103 -1.69 23.04 9.05
C GLY A 103 -1.08 24.06 8.14
N ASP A 104 0.25 24.10 8.12
CA ASP A 104 0.98 25.09 7.37
C ASP A 104 0.81 24.95 5.86
N ARG A 105 0.41 23.79 5.41
CA ARG A 105 0.26 23.51 3.98
C ARG A 105 -1.18 23.62 3.51
N LYS A 106 -2.05 24.19 4.33
CA LYS A 106 -3.46 24.34 3.98
C LYS A 106 -3.59 25.04 2.62
N GLY A 107 -4.39 24.46 1.75
CA GLY A 107 -4.60 24.98 0.39
C GLY A 107 -3.62 24.49 -0.64
N GLU A 108 -2.53 23.81 -0.23
CA GLU A 108 -1.58 23.25 -1.18
C GLU A 108 -2.08 21.91 -1.68
N LEU A 109 -1.64 21.56 -2.89
CA LEU A 109 -1.95 20.26 -3.46
C LEU A 109 -0.95 19.22 -2.99
N GLY A 110 -1.43 18.03 -2.73
CA GLY A 110 -0.58 16.90 -2.42
C GLY A 110 -0.93 15.73 -3.32
N VAL A 111 -0.05 14.75 -3.37
CA VAL A 111 -0.26 13.54 -4.15
C VAL A 111 0.00 12.34 -3.26
N SER A 112 -0.91 11.38 -3.30
CA SER A 112 -0.76 10.12 -2.59
C SER A 112 -0.81 9.00 -3.62
N ILE A 113 0.03 7.98 -3.45
CA ILE A 113 -0.03 6.82 -4.32
C ILE A 113 -0.82 5.75 -3.59
N LYS A 114 -1.89 5.30 -4.20
CA LYS A 114 -2.80 4.33 -3.63
C LYS A 114 -2.63 2.98 -4.30
N GLY A 115 -2.99 1.92 -3.62
CA GLY A 115 -2.96 0.59 -4.20
C GLY A 115 -3.55 -0.44 -3.25
N ARG A 116 -3.46 -1.70 -3.64
CA ARG A 116 -3.92 -2.82 -2.82
C ARG A 116 -2.70 -3.65 -2.44
N LEU A 117 -2.50 -3.84 -1.14
CA LEU A 117 -1.43 -4.71 -0.65
C LEU A 117 -1.91 -6.14 -0.71
N LEU A 118 -1.16 -6.97 -1.38
CA LEU A 118 -1.50 -8.37 -1.57
C LEU A 118 -0.72 -9.29 -0.63
#